data_9dc5339fa1e9395e15e5b797668a3f64
#
_entry.id   9dc5339fa1e9395e15e5b797668a3f64
#
_cell.length_a   1.000
_cell.length_b   1.000
_cell.length_c   1.000
_cell.angle_alpha   90.00
_cell.angle_beta   90.00
_cell.angle_gamma   90.00
#
_symmetry.space_group_name_H-M   'P 1'
#
loop_
_entity.id
_entity.type
_entity.pdbx_description
1 polymer ?
#
loop_
_entity_poly.entity_id
_entity_poly.type
_entity_poly.pdbx_seq_one_letter_code
_entity_poly.pdbx_strand_id
1 'polypeptide(L)'
;LNGDDLLDVLDIVQLVNLILEGSAYRPEMTEHNNAQLNLSEGDLSISADGYIAGYQINMITPVEHLTIDCPLGWQCLSNDKIILGYSLDGSSLAQEITGYYSNQLEFSKIIISDASGQAMDLSSLPEIFVLGQAHPNPFNPTISIPYTLEQDAHLILNVFDLQGRLTATLMNQLQPAGNYQMTWNASNHPSGLYILKFEAGQYQSSQKIFLIK
;
A
#
# COMPACT_ATOMS: atom_id res chain seq x y z
N LEU A 1 -8.43 -15.98 -20.53
CA LEU A 1 -9.58 -16.75 -20.22
C LEU A 1 -10.71 -15.87 -19.75
N ASN A 2 -10.45 -14.78 -19.02
CA ASN A 2 -11.42 -13.73 -18.73
C ASN A 2 -11.65 -12.78 -19.92
N GLY A 3 -10.84 -12.86 -21.00
CA GLY A 3 -11.00 -12.13 -22.26
C GLY A 3 -10.40 -10.73 -22.27
N ASP A 4 -9.51 -10.40 -21.34
CA ASP A 4 -8.86 -9.09 -21.24
C ASP A 4 -7.47 -9.03 -21.91
N ASP A 5 -7.06 -10.13 -22.58
CA ASP A 5 -5.75 -10.30 -23.25
C ASP A 5 -4.53 -10.24 -22.31
N LEU A 6 -4.74 -10.28 -21.00
CA LEU A 6 -3.67 -10.35 -19.98
C LEU A 6 -3.67 -11.73 -19.34
N LEU A 7 -2.49 -12.26 -19.04
CA LEU A 7 -2.35 -13.48 -18.24
C LEU A 7 -2.03 -13.10 -16.80
N ASP A 8 -2.99 -13.27 -15.90
CA ASP A 8 -2.85 -12.95 -14.51
C ASP A 8 -3.54 -13.98 -13.57
N VAL A 9 -3.63 -13.66 -12.27
CA VAL A 9 -4.22 -14.56 -11.28
C VAL A 9 -5.69 -14.88 -11.56
N LEU A 10 -6.43 -13.99 -12.22
CA LEU A 10 -7.85 -14.21 -12.55
C LEU A 10 -8.01 -15.38 -13.52
N ASP A 11 -7.14 -15.46 -14.54
CA ASP A 11 -7.13 -16.59 -15.47
C ASP A 11 -6.78 -17.90 -14.79
N ILE A 12 -5.84 -17.87 -13.83
CA ILE A 12 -5.44 -19.06 -13.08
C ILE A 12 -6.62 -19.59 -12.28
N VAL A 13 -7.32 -18.72 -11.52
CA VAL A 13 -8.48 -19.12 -10.73
C VAL A 13 -9.61 -19.63 -11.63
N GLN A 14 -9.88 -18.98 -12.77
CA GLN A 14 -10.86 -19.46 -13.73
C GLN A 14 -10.48 -20.81 -14.33
N LEU A 15 -9.21 -21.03 -14.65
CA LEU A 15 -8.71 -22.30 -15.15
C LEU A 15 -8.86 -23.43 -14.10
N VAL A 16 -8.51 -23.14 -12.85
CA VAL A 16 -8.73 -24.08 -11.73
C VAL A 16 -10.20 -24.44 -11.63
N ASN A 17 -11.09 -23.45 -11.66
CA ASN A 17 -12.55 -23.68 -11.63
C ASN A 17 -13.04 -24.54 -12.81
N LEU A 18 -12.52 -24.31 -14.03
CA LEU A 18 -12.87 -25.09 -15.22
C LEU A 18 -12.40 -26.53 -15.12
N ILE A 19 -11.21 -26.78 -14.56
CA ILE A 19 -10.68 -28.15 -14.34
C ILE A 19 -11.46 -28.90 -13.29
N LEU A 20 -11.94 -28.20 -12.27
CA LEU A 20 -12.66 -28.76 -11.13
C LEU A 20 -14.17 -28.80 -11.35
N GLU A 21 -14.70 -28.45 -12.54
CA GLU A 21 -16.13 -28.50 -12.85
C GLU A 21 -16.71 -29.87 -12.51
N GLY A 22 -17.51 -29.89 -11.42
CA GLY A 22 -18.18 -31.08 -10.88
C GLY A 22 -17.61 -31.64 -9.58
N SER A 23 -16.50 -31.15 -9.05
CA SER A 23 -15.84 -31.69 -7.83
C SER A 23 -15.68 -30.71 -6.68
N ALA A 24 -15.75 -29.41 -6.89
CA ALA A 24 -15.46 -28.42 -5.86
C ALA A 24 -16.73 -27.88 -5.20
N TYR A 25 -16.70 -27.80 -3.86
CA TYR A 25 -17.66 -27.03 -3.09
C TYR A 25 -17.50 -25.54 -3.47
N ARG A 26 -18.51 -24.96 -4.11
CA ARG A 26 -18.62 -23.52 -4.30
C ARG A 26 -19.44 -22.94 -3.17
N PRO A 27 -18.89 -22.13 -2.25
CA PRO A 27 -19.72 -21.38 -1.34
C PRO A 27 -20.70 -20.52 -2.13
N GLU A 28 -21.94 -20.37 -1.66
CA GLU A 28 -22.90 -19.47 -2.25
C GLU A 28 -22.26 -18.08 -2.34
N MET A 29 -22.17 -17.58 -3.56
CA MET A 29 -21.54 -16.29 -3.86
C MET A 29 -22.46 -15.18 -3.34
N THR A 30 -22.09 -14.57 -2.25
CA THR A 30 -22.66 -13.28 -1.85
C THR A 30 -22.06 -12.20 -2.75
N GLU A 31 -22.86 -11.22 -3.17
CA GLU A 31 -22.45 -10.11 -4.05
C GLU A 31 -21.46 -9.13 -3.36
N HIS A 32 -20.51 -9.63 -2.61
CA HIS A 32 -19.51 -8.83 -1.91
C HIS A 32 -18.16 -9.09 -2.55
N ASN A 33 -17.67 -8.10 -3.28
CA ASN A 33 -16.45 -8.19 -4.08
C ASN A 33 -15.45 -7.10 -3.70
N ASN A 34 -15.36 -6.75 -2.42
CA ASN A 34 -14.40 -5.75 -1.96
C ASN A 34 -13.28 -6.40 -1.16
N ALA A 35 -12.07 -5.94 -1.40
CA ALA A 35 -10.90 -6.25 -0.61
C ALA A 35 -10.28 -4.96 -0.05
N GLN A 36 -9.61 -5.06 1.08
CA GLN A 36 -8.86 -3.98 1.71
C GLN A 36 -7.42 -4.42 1.94
N LEU A 37 -6.48 -3.56 1.55
CA LEU A 37 -5.08 -3.75 1.90
C LEU A 37 -4.73 -2.82 3.06
N ASN A 38 -4.20 -3.40 4.13
CA ASN A 38 -3.70 -2.68 5.29
C ASN A 38 -2.20 -2.88 5.42
N LEU A 39 -1.47 -1.78 5.64
CA LEU A 39 -0.05 -1.78 5.97
C LEU A 39 0.14 -1.08 7.31
N SER A 40 0.71 -1.76 8.29
CA SER A 40 0.92 -1.20 9.64
C SER A 40 2.15 -1.82 10.29
N GLU A 41 3.08 -0.97 10.70
CA GLU A 41 4.25 -1.33 11.53
C GLU A 41 5.09 -2.53 11.04
N GLY A 42 5.10 -2.77 9.73
CA GLY A 42 5.82 -3.90 9.13
C GLY A 42 4.92 -5.11 8.81
N ASP A 43 3.65 -5.07 9.18
CA ASP A 43 2.66 -6.08 8.84
C ASP A 43 1.82 -5.66 7.63
N LEU A 44 1.54 -6.61 6.74
CA LEU A 44 0.63 -6.48 5.62
C LEU A 44 -0.55 -7.41 5.84
N SER A 45 -1.77 -6.91 5.65
CA SER A 45 -2.93 -7.77 5.51
C SER A 45 -3.81 -7.35 4.34
N ILE A 46 -4.36 -8.33 3.63
CA ILE A 46 -5.39 -8.17 2.60
C ILE A 46 -6.61 -8.90 3.13
N SER A 47 -7.63 -8.18 3.53
CA SER A 47 -8.90 -8.74 3.99
C SER A 47 -9.99 -8.52 2.95
N ALA A 48 -10.97 -9.41 2.89
CA ALA A 48 -12.09 -9.32 1.96
C ALA A 48 -13.42 -9.50 2.69
N ASP A 49 -14.47 -8.90 2.16
CA ASP A 49 -15.84 -9.11 2.62
C ASP A 49 -16.43 -10.45 2.11
N GLY A 50 -15.73 -11.11 1.19
CA GLY A 50 -15.99 -12.44 0.66
C GLY A 50 -14.80 -13.37 0.82
N TYR A 51 -14.66 -14.32 -0.09
CA TYR A 51 -13.57 -15.29 -0.10
C TYR A 51 -12.56 -14.95 -1.19
N ILE A 52 -11.29 -14.89 -0.82
CA ILE A 52 -10.15 -14.74 -1.72
C ILE A 52 -9.76 -16.14 -2.23
N ALA A 53 -9.66 -16.31 -3.53
CA ALA A 53 -9.18 -17.53 -4.19
C ALA A 53 -7.81 -17.36 -4.85
N GLY A 54 -7.39 -16.12 -5.07
CA GLY A 54 -6.07 -15.80 -5.59
C GLY A 54 -5.69 -14.36 -5.37
N TYR A 55 -4.40 -14.10 -5.38
CA TYR A 55 -3.83 -12.75 -5.36
C TYR A 55 -2.60 -12.66 -6.25
N GLN A 56 -2.39 -11.50 -6.82
CA GLN A 56 -1.16 -11.14 -7.53
C GLN A 56 -0.72 -9.74 -7.09
N ILE A 57 0.51 -9.63 -6.64
CA ILE A 57 1.12 -8.38 -6.19
C ILE A 57 2.31 -8.09 -7.11
N ASN A 58 2.19 -7.03 -7.90
CA ASN A 58 3.27 -6.56 -8.75
C ASN A 58 4.00 -5.43 -8.04
N MET A 59 5.30 -5.63 -7.78
CA MET A 59 6.14 -4.73 -7.00
C MET A 59 6.92 -3.78 -7.91
N ILE A 60 7.11 -2.55 -7.44
CA ILE A 60 8.13 -1.61 -7.93
C ILE A 60 9.43 -1.82 -7.13
N THR A 61 9.31 -1.88 -5.80
CA THR A 61 10.40 -2.27 -4.90
C THR A 61 10.76 -3.75 -5.05
N PRO A 62 12.00 -4.17 -4.69
CA PRO A 62 12.36 -5.59 -4.72
C PRO A 62 11.44 -6.44 -3.82
N VAL A 63 11.00 -7.59 -4.34
CA VAL A 63 10.11 -8.53 -3.64
C VAL A 63 10.73 -9.07 -2.34
N GLU A 64 12.05 -9.09 -2.21
CA GLU A 64 12.76 -9.54 -0.98
C GLU A 64 12.38 -8.76 0.30
N HIS A 65 11.74 -7.60 0.14
CA HIS A 65 11.27 -6.78 1.25
C HIS A 65 9.85 -7.14 1.72
N LEU A 66 9.16 -8.02 1.01
CA LEU A 66 7.81 -8.46 1.32
C LEU A 66 7.74 -9.98 1.38
N THR A 67 7.27 -10.52 2.48
CA THR A 67 6.95 -11.93 2.64
C THR A 67 5.46 -12.07 2.86
N ILE A 68 4.79 -12.88 2.05
CA ILE A 68 3.38 -13.23 2.22
C ILE A 68 3.28 -14.62 2.83
N ASP A 69 2.48 -14.77 3.85
CA ASP A 69 2.17 -16.05 4.44
C ASP A 69 1.29 -16.85 3.47
N CYS A 70 1.81 -17.98 3.00
CA CYS A 70 1.08 -18.83 2.06
C CYS A 70 -0.01 -19.60 2.79
N PRO A 71 -1.31 -19.41 2.48
CA PRO A 71 -2.37 -20.13 3.13
C PRO A 71 -2.28 -21.65 2.89
N LEU A 72 -2.78 -22.44 3.82
CA LEU A 72 -2.79 -23.89 3.69
C LEU A 72 -3.63 -24.31 2.46
N GLY A 73 -3.07 -25.18 1.63
CA GLY A 73 -3.73 -25.65 0.40
C GLY A 73 -3.56 -24.70 -0.81
N TRP A 74 -2.73 -23.65 -0.65
CA TRP A 74 -2.42 -22.73 -1.73
C TRP A 74 -1.08 -23.04 -2.39
N GLN A 75 -0.93 -22.56 -3.63
CA GLN A 75 0.37 -22.40 -4.27
C GLN A 75 0.77 -20.93 -4.22
N CYS A 76 1.98 -20.66 -3.73
CA CYS A 76 2.54 -19.33 -3.67
C CYS A 76 3.88 -19.31 -4.39
N LEU A 77 4.03 -18.39 -5.31
CA LEU A 77 5.18 -18.24 -6.19
C LEU A 77 5.64 -16.79 -6.17
N SER A 78 6.94 -16.57 -6.26
CA SER A 78 7.49 -15.23 -6.40
C SER A 78 8.67 -15.20 -7.35
N ASN A 79 8.85 -14.06 -8.00
CA ASN A 79 10.04 -13.68 -8.73
C ASN A 79 10.49 -12.29 -8.30
N ASP A 80 11.44 -11.67 -8.99
CA ASP A 80 12.00 -10.35 -8.60
C ASP A 80 10.97 -9.21 -8.49
N LYS A 81 9.79 -9.37 -9.08
CA LYS A 81 8.78 -8.29 -9.19
C LYS A 81 7.35 -8.71 -8.90
N ILE A 82 7.06 -10.00 -8.85
CA ILE A 82 5.69 -10.49 -8.73
C ILE A 82 5.62 -11.52 -7.61
N ILE A 83 4.63 -11.39 -6.74
CA ILE A 83 4.20 -12.41 -5.80
C ILE A 83 2.80 -12.86 -6.24
N LEU A 84 2.62 -14.16 -6.35
CA LEU A 84 1.39 -14.79 -6.81
C LEU A 84 0.98 -15.88 -5.83
N GLY A 85 -0.27 -15.90 -5.42
CA GLY A 85 -0.85 -16.99 -4.65
C GLY A 85 -2.24 -17.33 -5.14
N TYR A 86 -2.57 -18.62 -5.15
CA TYR A 86 -3.90 -19.11 -5.54
C TYR A 86 -4.22 -20.46 -4.92
N SER A 87 -5.52 -20.70 -4.67
CA SER A 87 -6.02 -21.98 -4.20
C SER A 87 -6.02 -23.00 -5.35
N LEU A 88 -5.42 -24.17 -5.09
CA LEU A 88 -5.32 -25.24 -6.11
C LEU A 88 -6.60 -26.06 -6.30
N ASP A 89 -7.38 -26.20 -5.24
CA ASP A 89 -8.54 -27.11 -5.19
C ASP A 89 -9.88 -26.37 -5.12
N GLY A 90 -9.85 -25.03 -5.12
CA GLY A 90 -11.03 -24.17 -5.01
C GLY A 90 -11.79 -24.28 -3.68
N SER A 91 -11.33 -25.13 -2.76
CA SER A 91 -11.95 -25.32 -1.44
C SER A 91 -11.20 -24.60 -0.31
N SER A 92 -9.90 -24.40 -0.49
CA SER A 92 -9.04 -23.69 0.46
C SER A 92 -9.08 -22.18 0.17
N LEU A 93 -10.19 -21.54 0.51
CA LEU A 93 -10.39 -20.12 0.32
C LEU A 93 -9.96 -19.34 1.57
N ALA A 94 -9.45 -18.14 1.39
CA ALA A 94 -9.05 -17.26 2.48
C ALA A 94 -10.00 -16.07 2.60
N GLN A 95 -10.21 -15.56 3.81
CA GLN A 95 -10.86 -14.26 4.04
C GLN A 95 -9.82 -13.17 4.29
N GLU A 96 -8.61 -13.57 4.62
CA GLU A 96 -7.48 -12.68 4.86
C GLU A 96 -6.19 -13.33 4.37
N ILE A 97 -5.34 -12.55 3.74
CA ILE A 97 -3.96 -12.88 3.37
C ILE A 97 -3.07 -11.99 4.23
N THR A 98 -2.14 -12.60 4.96
CA THR A 98 -1.19 -11.88 5.82
C THR A 98 0.22 -11.95 5.28
N GLY A 99 1.04 -11.03 5.73
CA GLY A 99 2.45 -10.98 5.39
C GLY A 99 3.16 -9.92 6.21
N TYR A 100 4.46 -9.81 6.02
CA TYR A 100 5.28 -8.81 6.69
C TYR A 100 6.32 -8.22 5.73
N TYR A 101 6.71 -6.98 6.01
CA TYR A 101 7.67 -6.25 5.19
C TYR A 101 8.72 -5.53 6.03
N SER A 102 9.91 -5.37 5.45
CA SER A 102 11.07 -4.80 6.16
C SER A 102 11.40 -3.36 5.77
N ASN A 103 10.89 -2.89 4.64
CA ASN A 103 11.14 -1.55 4.10
C ASN A 103 9.87 -0.95 3.50
N GLN A 104 9.94 0.29 3.05
CA GLN A 104 8.83 0.90 2.33
C GLN A 104 8.51 0.08 1.08
N LEU A 105 7.22 -0.26 0.90
CA LEU A 105 6.72 -1.02 -0.23
C LEU A 105 6.15 -0.07 -1.29
N GLU A 106 6.43 -0.38 -2.55
CA GLU A 106 5.82 0.26 -3.70
C GLU A 106 5.26 -0.82 -4.64
N PHE A 107 3.98 -0.70 -4.95
CA PHE A 107 3.27 -1.65 -5.81
C PHE A 107 2.96 -0.99 -7.16
N SER A 108 3.10 -1.72 -8.25
CA SER A 108 2.61 -1.26 -9.56
C SER A 108 1.17 -1.72 -9.83
N LYS A 109 0.79 -2.88 -9.29
CA LYS A 109 -0.57 -3.44 -9.42
C LYS A 109 -0.80 -4.48 -8.34
N ILE A 110 -2.01 -4.51 -7.77
CA ILE A 110 -2.48 -5.62 -6.94
C ILE A 110 -3.79 -6.12 -7.54
N ILE A 111 -3.91 -7.42 -7.69
CA ILE A 111 -5.13 -8.08 -8.16
C ILE A 111 -5.52 -9.10 -7.09
N ILE A 112 -6.75 -9.04 -6.64
CA ILE A 112 -7.35 -10.04 -5.76
C ILE A 112 -8.47 -10.71 -6.54
N SER A 113 -8.48 -12.03 -6.55
CA SER A 113 -9.51 -12.83 -7.19
C SER A 113 -10.45 -13.42 -6.16
N ASP A 114 -11.75 -13.29 -6.42
CA ASP A 114 -12.77 -14.06 -5.72
C ASP A 114 -12.79 -15.54 -6.16
N ALA A 115 -13.66 -16.34 -5.55
CA ALA A 115 -13.80 -17.77 -5.85
C ALA A 115 -14.33 -18.05 -7.29
N SER A 116 -14.90 -17.06 -7.97
CA SER A 116 -15.35 -17.19 -9.36
C SER A 116 -14.28 -16.86 -10.39
N GLY A 117 -13.16 -16.31 -9.96
CA GLY A 117 -12.10 -15.79 -10.82
C GLY A 117 -12.38 -14.37 -11.32
N GLN A 118 -13.26 -13.63 -10.64
CA GLN A 118 -13.47 -12.21 -10.90
C GLN A 118 -12.58 -11.36 -10.00
N ALA A 119 -12.17 -10.19 -10.50
CA ALA A 119 -11.42 -9.24 -9.72
C ALA A 119 -12.30 -8.67 -8.61
N MET A 120 -11.78 -8.66 -7.39
CA MET A 120 -12.36 -7.92 -6.28
C MET A 120 -11.95 -6.45 -6.38
N ASP A 121 -12.87 -5.56 -6.00
CA ASP A 121 -12.57 -4.13 -5.94
C ASP A 121 -11.69 -3.86 -4.71
N LEU A 122 -10.45 -3.46 -4.95
CA LEU A 122 -9.50 -3.16 -3.90
C LEU A 122 -9.71 -1.72 -3.43
N SER A 123 -10.49 -1.53 -2.39
CA SER A 123 -10.92 -0.22 -1.87
C SER A 123 -9.81 0.61 -1.21
N SER A 124 -8.61 0.06 -1.09
CA SER A 124 -7.40 0.80 -0.76
C SER A 124 -6.17 0.06 -1.29
N LEU A 125 -5.71 0.42 -2.49
CA LEU A 125 -4.26 0.41 -2.67
C LEU A 125 -3.71 1.37 -1.60
N PRO A 126 -2.62 1.02 -0.87
CA PRO A 126 -1.96 2.04 -0.08
C PRO A 126 -1.70 3.19 -1.05
N GLU A 127 -2.33 4.31 -0.74
CA GLU A 127 -2.07 5.55 -1.47
C GLU A 127 -0.55 5.72 -1.44
N ILE A 128 0.13 5.59 -2.58
CA ILE A 128 1.58 5.75 -2.63
C ILE A 128 1.86 7.23 -2.50
N PHE A 129 1.94 7.66 -1.25
CA PHE A 129 2.37 8.98 -0.89
C PHE A 129 3.81 8.87 -0.41
N VAL A 130 4.73 9.51 -1.08
CA VAL A 130 6.13 9.48 -0.71
C VAL A 130 6.51 10.82 -0.10
N LEU A 131 6.87 10.83 1.17
CA LEU A 131 7.58 11.94 1.77
C LEU A 131 9.08 11.74 1.50
N GLY A 132 9.64 12.50 0.54
CA GLY A 132 11.06 12.48 0.25
C GLY A 132 11.91 13.09 1.37
N GLN A 133 13.21 12.86 1.32
CA GLN A 133 14.15 13.40 2.32
C GLN A 133 14.16 14.93 2.31
N ALA A 134 13.78 15.53 3.42
CA ALA A 134 13.86 16.98 3.59
C ALA A 134 15.32 17.45 3.62
N HIS A 135 15.64 18.46 2.81
CA HIS A 135 17.02 18.92 2.65
C HIS A 135 17.13 20.44 2.46
N PRO A 136 18.29 21.02 2.84
CA PRO A 136 19.36 20.42 3.63
C PRO A 136 18.89 20.04 5.04
N ASN A 137 19.51 19.05 5.66
CA ASN A 137 19.27 18.71 7.06
C ASN A 137 20.62 18.33 7.72
N PRO A 138 21.20 19.14 8.62
CA PRO A 138 20.65 20.36 9.23
C PRO A 138 20.44 21.52 8.24
N PHE A 139 19.49 22.44 8.55
CA PHE A 139 19.12 23.56 7.71
C PHE A 139 19.23 24.93 8.40
N ASN A 140 19.37 26.02 7.61
CA ASN A 140 19.47 27.40 8.08
C ASN A 140 18.95 28.40 7.03
N PRO A 141 17.94 29.18 7.27
CA PRO A 141 16.74 28.85 8.07
C PRO A 141 15.70 28.10 7.24
N THR A 142 16.03 27.74 5.97
CA THR A 142 15.11 27.22 4.98
C THR A 142 15.40 25.76 4.67
N ILE A 143 14.33 24.94 4.62
CA ILE A 143 14.39 23.52 4.24
C ILE A 143 13.39 23.24 3.14
N SER A 144 13.78 22.38 2.21
CA SER A 144 12.94 21.88 1.13
C SER A 144 12.46 20.48 1.46
N ILE A 145 11.18 20.25 1.24
CA ILE A 145 10.45 19.01 1.59
C ILE A 145 9.82 18.51 0.30
N PRO A 146 10.47 17.59 -0.42
CA PRO A 146 9.88 16.97 -1.60
C PRO A 146 8.84 15.93 -1.18
N TYR A 147 7.74 15.81 -1.93
CA TYR A 147 6.76 14.74 -1.76
C TYR A 147 6.05 14.43 -3.06
N THR A 148 5.55 13.21 -3.17
CA THR A 148 4.77 12.72 -4.31
C THR A 148 3.41 12.25 -3.84
N LEU A 149 2.37 12.61 -4.57
CA LEU A 149 1.01 12.11 -4.44
C LEU A 149 0.68 11.39 -5.75
N GLU A 150 0.34 10.11 -5.69
CA GLU A 150 -0.06 9.36 -6.89
C GLU A 150 -1.54 9.55 -7.24
N GLN A 151 -2.33 10.03 -6.30
CA GLN A 151 -3.73 10.41 -6.48
C GLN A 151 -4.07 11.67 -5.70
N ASP A 152 -5.22 12.25 -6.00
CA ASP A 152 -5.73 13.42 -5.29
C ASP A 152 -6.00 13.07 -3.82
N ALA A 153 -5.42 13.80 -2.89
CA ALA A 153 -5.57 13.53 -1.47
C ALA A 153 -5.65 14.81 -0.63
N HIS A 154 -6.32 14.71 0.52
CA HIS A 154 -6.22 15.74 1.54
C HIS A 154 -4.90 15.61 2.27
N LEU A 155 -3.97 16.54 1.98
CA LEU A 155 -2.63 16.56 2.54
C LEU A 155 -2.57 17.46 3.77
N ILE A 156 -2.01 16.93 4.86
CA ILE A 156 -1.63 17.69 6.05
C ILE A 156 -0.13 17.55 6.25
N LEU A 157 0.57 18.67 6.28
CA LEU A 157 2.01 18.73 6.55
C LEU A 157 2.26 19.67 7.73
N ASN A 158 2.59 19.09 8.86
CA ASN A 158 2.76 19.78 10.13
C ASN A 158 4.20 19.66 10.65
N VAL A 159 4.63 20.68 11.39
CA VAL A 159 5.91 20.68 12.11
C VAL A 159 5.63 20.78 13.60
N PHE A 160 6.24 19.90 14.37
CA PHE A 160 6.14 19.84 15.84
C PHE A 160 7.49 20.06 16.50
N ASP A 161 7.48 20.61 17.70
CA ASP A 161 8.66 20.62 18.56
C ASP A 161 8.82 19.28 19.32
N LEU A 162 9.92 19.14 20.09
CA LEU A 162 10.18 17.94 20.89
C LEU A 162 9.17 17.67 21.99
N GLN A 163 8.36 18.66 22.39
CA GLN A 163 7.29 18.50 23.34
C GLN A 163 5.96 18.08 22.70
N GLY A 164 5.97 17.83 21.38
CA GLY A 164 4.78 17.47 20.62
C GLY A 164 3.83 18.65 20.35
N ARG A 165 4.26 19.88 20.57
CA ARG A 165 3.45 21.08 20.29
C ARG A 165 3.55 21.42 18.82
N LEU A 166 2.41 21.68 18.18
CA LEU A 166 2.34 22.14 16.79
C LEU A 166 3.05 23.51 16.67
N THR A 167 4.09 23.54 15.83
CA THR A 167 4.92 24.74 15.60
C THR A 167 4.51 25.45 14.31
N ALA A 168 4.19 24.70 13.26
CA ALA A 168 3.74 25.23 11.99
C ALA A 168 2.87 24.21 11.25
N THR A 169 1.86 24.70 10.54
CA THR A 169 1.14 23.94 9.50
C THR A 169 1.61 24.45 8.15
N LEU A 170 2.29 23.61 7.39
CA LEU A 170 2.83 23.96 6.08
C LEU A 170 1.81 23.74 4.96
N MET A 171 0.95 22.73 5.12
CA MET A 171 -0.11 22.38 4.19
C MET A 171 -1.29 21.79 4.96
N ASN A 172 -2.52 22.11 4.52
CA ASN A 172 -3.75 21.47 5.00
C ASN A 172 -4.85 21.74 3.95
N GLN A 173 -4.81 20.97 2.86
CA GLN A 173 -5.77 21.13 1.76
C GLN A 173 -5.81 19.90 0.86
N LEU A 174 -6.85 19.82 0.01
CA LEU A 174 -6.88 18.86 -1.08
C LEU A 174 -5.79 19.22 -2.09
N GLN A 175 -4.96 18.24 -2.44
CA GLN A 175 -3.85 18.37 -3.36
C GLN A 175 -4.00 17.32 -4.47
N PRO A 176 -3.94 17.69 -5.77
CA PRO A 176 -3.96 16.75 -6.87
C PRO A 176 -2.77 15.80 -6.87
N ALA A 177 -2.89 14.69 -7.61
CA ALA A 177 -1.76 13.82 -7.91
C ALA A 177 -0.62 14.60 -8.56
N GLY A 178 0.63 14.29 -8.20
CA GLY A 178 1.82 14.95 -8.75
C GLY A 178 3.02 14.93 -7.83
N ASN A 179 4.14 15.44 -8.36
CA ASN A 179 5.38 15.65 -7.62
C ASN A 179 5.47 17.08 -7.14
N TYR A 180 5.73 17.27 -5.87
CA TYR A 180 5.71 18.57 -5.22
C TYR A 180 6.97 18.83 -4.41
N GLN A 181 7.20 20.10 -4.13
CA GLN A 181 8.28 20.55 -3.27
C GLN A 181 7.77 21.70 -2.39
N MET A 182 7.61 21.44 -1.09
CA MET A 182 7.26 22.44 -0.10
C MET A 182 8.52 23.05 0.50
N THR A 183 8.49 24.34 0.74
CA THR A 183 9.60 25.05 1.42
C THR A 183 9.12 25.59 2.75
N TRP A 184 9.86 25.29 3.82
CA TRP A 184 9.64 25.90 5.12
C TRP A 184 10.76 26.85 5.48
N ASN A 185 10.39 28.11 5.80
CA ASN A 185 11.30 29.12 6.34
C ASN A 185 11.08 29.25 7.86
N ALA A 186 12.04 28.77 8.61
CA ALA A 186 12.01 28.72 10.09
C ALA A 186 12.74 29.92 10.75
N SER A 187 12.87 31.07 10.07
CA SER A 187 13.59 32.24 10.60
C SER A 187 13.09 32.71 11.98
N ASN A 188 11.78 32.53 12.25
CA ASN A 188 11.15 32.94 13.49
C ASN A 188 11.11 31.86 14.57
N HIS A 189 11.72 30.69 14.31
CA HIS A 189 11.75 29.56 15.23
C HIS A 189 13.15 29.41 15.85
N PRO A 190 13.29 28.94 17.12
CA PRO A 190 14.58 28.70 17.75
C PRO A 190 15.33 27.55 17.09
N SER A 191 16.68 27.58 17.16
CA SER A 191 17.48 26.41 16.77
C SER A 191 17.10 25.19 17.59
N GLY A 192 17.02 24.03 16.94
CA GLY A 192 16.62 22.79 17.62
C GLY A 192 16.15 21.70 16.68
N LEU A 193 15.76 20.57 17.26
CA LEU A 193 15.16 19.44 16.57
C LEU A 193 13.65 19.63 16.46
N TYR A 194 13.13 19.39 15.26
CA TYR A 194 11.70 19.40 14.95
C TYR A 194 11.30 18.07 14.31
N ILE A 195 10.04 17.73 14.44
CA ILE A 195 9.41 16.58 13.78
C ILE A 195 8.50 17.12 12.68
N LEU A 196 8.83 16.81 11.44
CA LEU A 196 7.97 17.01 10.29
C LEU A 196 7.02 15.82 10.22
N LYS A 197 5.70 16.04 10.22
CA LYS A 197 4.66 15.01 10.07
C LYS A 197 3.89 15.26 8.79
N PHE A 198 3.81 14.24 7.96
CA PHE A 198 3.10 14.19 6.70
C PHE A 198 1.94 13.22 6.85
N GLU A 199 0.74 13.64 6.49
CA GLU A 199 -0.48 12.83 6.51
C GLU A 199 -1.22 13.06 5.20
N ALA A 200 -1.53 11.98 4.48
CA ALA A 200 -2.32 12.01 3.27
C ALA A 200 -3.21 10.76 3.24
N GLY A 201 -4.54 10.93 3.30
CA GLY A 201 -5.45 9.82 3.50
C GLY A 201 -5.14 9.04 4.77
N GLN A 202 -4.89 7.74 4.64
CA GLN A 202 -4.46 6.88 5.75
C GLN A 202 -2.92 6.83 5.90
N TYR A 203 -2.19 7.33 4.92
CA TYR A 203 -0.73 7.35 4.97
C TYR A 203 -0.21 8.40 5.95
N GLN A 204 0.72 7.99 6.80
CA GLN A 204 1.43 8.86 7.72
C GLN A 204 2.93 8.59 7.64
N SER A 205 3.70 9.66 7.59
CA SER A 205 5.16 9.59 7.63
C SER A 205 5.72 10.72 8.46
N SER A 206 6.90 10.53 9.05
CA SER A 206 7.55 11.57 9.82
C SER A 206 9.05 11.59 9.61
N GLN A 207 9.64 12.79 9.67
CA GLN A 207 11.08 12.99 9.57
C GLN A 207 11.58 13.93 10.67
N LYS A 208 12.78 13.66 11.16
CA LYS A 208 13.51 14.57 12.06
C LYS A 208 14.26 15.60 11.23
N ILE A 209 14.05 16.88 11.51
CA ILE A 209 14.73 18.00 10.85
C ILE A 209 15.39 18.88 11.90
N PHE A 210 16.61 19.35 11.61
CA PHE A 210 17.44 20.07 12.59
C PHE A 210 17.74 21.47 12.11
N LEU A 211 17.17 22.50 12.79
CA LEU A 211 17.40 23.91 12.50
C LEU A 211 18.64 24.41 13.25
N ILE A 212 19.56 25.00 12.50
CA ILE A 212 20.74 25.69 13.03
C ILE A 212 20.66 27.17 12.61
N LYS A 213 20.87 28.08 13.54
CA LYS A 213 21.02 29.51 13.26
C LYS A 213 22.44 29.95 13.60
#